data_09a5b41abbee1ffa6bcbef3043c15a36
#
_entry.id   09a5b41abbee1ffa6bcbef3043c15a36
#
_cell.length_a   1.000
_cell.length_b   1.000
_cell.length_c   1.000
_cell.angle_alpha   90.00
_cell.angle_beta   90.00
_cell.angle_gamma   90.00
#
_symmetry.space_group_name_H-M   'P 1'
#
loop_
_entity.id
_entity.type
_entity.pdbx_description
1 polymer ?
#
loop_
_entity_poly.entity_id
_entity_poly.type
_entity_poly.pdbx_seq_one_letter_code
_entity_poly.pdbx_strand_id
1 'polypeptide(L)'
;MKKLYTFLAMAMLTMMTFTSCDVDYEDRMEARTLEGTWTGYIDNYYYDRWGLSGSSYRTAFYFERENPYGGWGYEVDYDARRPSDYWYCEFKWEVAHGNIRIQYYDRDYTDVVIYDYMLDEYHFSGNMDDGYCDTRTHFSLDYDKAFNWGYWTRGATTRGASDEYHATSTGCFAKE
;
A
#
# COMPACT_ATOMS: atom_id res chain seq x y z
N MET A 1 49.34 -22.56 5.45
CA MET A 1 48.20 -22.41 4.54
C MET A 1 46.86 -22.75 5.21
N LYS A 2 46.71 -23.82 5.96
CA LYS A 2 45.41 -24.14 6.64
C LYS A 2 44.88 -23.04 7.57
N LYS A 3 45.74 -22.33 8.28
CA LYS A 3 45.32 -21.24 9.21
C LYS A 3 44.79 -19.97 8.48
N LEU A 4 45.25 -19.73 7.23
CA LEU A 4 44.78 -18.60 6.44
C LEU A 4 43.37 -18.81 5.91
N TYR A 5 43.02 -20.04 5.50
CA TYR A 5 41.66 -20.39 5.07
C TYR A 5 40.65 -20.32 6.21
N THR A 6 41.06 -20.68 7.43
CA THR A 6 40.18 -20.57 8.61
C THR A 6 39.87 -19.12 8.96
N PHE A 7 40.85 -18.21 8.86
CA PHE A 7 40.60 -16.78 9.07
C PHE A 7 39.73 -16.16 7.97
N LEU A 8 39.93 -16.55 6.70
CA LEU A 8 39.11 -16.08 5.58
C LEU A 8 37.65 -16.57 5.69
N ALA A 9 37.44 -17.83 6.06
CA ALA A 9 36.12 -18.40 6.29
C ALA A 9 35.38 -17.73 7.47
N MET A 10 36.11 -17.41 8.53
CA MET A 10 35.54 -16.74 9.69
C MET A 10 35.19 -15.28 9.41
N ALA A 11 35.99 -14.57 8.60
CA ALA A 11 35.70 -13.22 8.14
C ALA A 11 34.50 -13.15 7.20
N MET A 12 34.29 -14.15 6.30
CA MET A 12 33.09 -14.24 5.46
C MET A 12 31.83 -14.54 6.26
N LEU A 13 31.91 -15.39 7.30
CA LEU A 13 30.75 -15.69 8.16
C LEU A 13 30.29 -14.47 8.95
N THR A 14 31.21 -13.62 9.42
CA THR A 14 30.87 -12.41 10.16
C THR A 14 30.25 -11.33 9.26
N MET A 15 30.59 -11.25 7.99
CA MET A 15 29.97 -10.28 7.05
C MET A 15 28.51 -10.62 6.72
N MET A 16 28.10 -11.87 6.76
CA MET A 16 26.71 -12.28 6.50
C MET A 16 25.75 -11.99 7.64
N THR A 17 26.24 -11.77 8.86
CA THR A 17 25.38 -11.51 10.01
C THR A 17 25.01 -10.04 10.18
N PHE A 18 25.74 -9.11 9.56
CA PHE A 18 25.46 -7.67 9.70
C PHE A 18 24.40 -7.14 8.75
N THR A 19 24.14 -7.79 7.61
CA THR A 19 23.13 -7.34 6.64
C THR A 19 21.71 -7.69 7.05
N SER A 20 21.50 -8.67 7.91
CA SER A 20 20.16 -9.07 8.36
C SER A 20 19.57 -8.16 9.45
N CYS A 21 20.43 -7.50 10.25
CA CYS A 21 19.96 -6.58 11.30
C CYS A 21 19.48 -5.24 10.77
N ASP A 22 20.01 -4.77 9.65
CA ASP A 22 19.68 -3.44 9.12
C ASP A 22 18.30 -3.42 8.47
N VAL A 23 17.98 -4.43 7.68
CA VAL A 23 16.65 -4.54 7.02
C VAL A 23 15.52 -4.68 8.05
N ASP A 24 15.70 -5.49 9.08
CA ASP A 24 14.73 -5.65 10.15
C ASP A 24 14.47 -4.35 10.94
N TYR A 25 15.50 -3.55 11.13
CA TYR A 25 15.36 -2.24 11.77
C TYR A 25 14.64 -1.24 10.86
N GLU A 26 14.97 -1.19 9.59
CA GLU A 26 14.35 -0.31 8.60
C GLU A 26 12.85 -0.62 8.45
N ASP A 27 12.47 -1.87 8.25
CA ASP A 27 11.07 -2.31 8.15
C ASP A 27 10.25 -1.88 9.39
N ARG A 28 10.84 -1.97 10.58
CA ARG A 28 10.17 -1.54 11.83
C ARG A 28 10.00 -0.04 11.93
N MET A 29 10.96 0.73 11.46
CA MET A 29 10.88 2.20 11.44
C MET A 29 9.85 2.66 10.43
N GLU A 30 9.80 2.05 9.25
CA GLU A 30 8.81 2.34 8.23
C GLU A 30 7.39 2.00 8.72
N ALA A 31 7.19 0.84 9.33
CA ALA A 31 5.91 0.48 9.93
C ALA A 31 5.44 1.47 11.00
N ARG A 32 6.39 2.05 11.75
CA ARG A 32 6.09 3.11 12.73
C ARG A 32 5.71 4.43 12.05
N THR A 33 6.41 4.80 10.99
CA THR A 33 6.15 6.05 10.25
C THR A 33 4.81 5.98 9.52
N LEU A 34 4.45 4.79 9.02
CA LEU A 34 3.19 4.57 8.29
C LEU A 34 1.95 4.68 9.18
N GLU A 35 2.08 4.48 10.50
CA GLU A 35 0.95 4.53 11.44
C GLU A 35 0.20 5.87 11.39
N GLY A 36 -1.11 5.83 11.12
CA GLY A 36 -1.99 7.01 11.08
C GLY A 36 -2.83 7.09 9.81
N THR A 37 -3.31 8.31 9.53
CA THR A 37 -4.17 8.57 8.37
C THR A 37 -3.40 9.31 7.27
N TRP A 38 -3.56 8.83 6.06
CA TRP A 38 -2.94 9.34 4.85
C TRP A 38 -4.01 9.63 3.81
N THR A 39 -4.02 10.82 3.24
CA THR A 39 -5.04 11.23 2.26
C THR A 39 -4.41 11.79 1.01
N GLY A 40 -4.99 11.52 -0.15
CA GLY A 40 -4.46 12.04 -1.40
C GLY A 40 -5.13 11.48 -2.63
N TYR A 41 -4.32 11.03 -3.57
CA TYR A 41 -4.78 10.55 -4.86
C TYR A 41 -4.12 9.23 -5.22
N ILE A 42 -4.90 8.39 -5.90
CA ILE A 42 -4.42 7.25 -6.65
C ILE A 42 -4.66 7.54 -8.12
N ASP A 43 -3.60 7.35 -8.90
CA ASP A 43 -3.57 7.48 -10.35
C ASP A 43 -3.36 6.09 -10.95
N ASN A 44 -4.36 5.60 -11.65
CA ASN A 44 -4.33 4.30 -12.28
C ASN A 44 -4.17 4.47 -13.79
N TYR A 45 -3.08 3.96 -14.35
CA TYR A 45 -2.76 4.06 -15.78
C TYR A 45 -2.67 2.68 -16.40
N TYR A 46 -3.37 2.49 -17.53
CA TYR A 46 -3.33 1.28 -18.34
C TYR A 46 -3.24 1.61 -19.83
N TYR A 47 -2.70 0.69 -20.59
CA TYR A 47 -2.65 0.80 -22.05
C TYR A 47 -3.84 0.07 -22.66
N ASP A 48 -4.62 0.81 -23.43
CA ASP A 48 -5.67 0.25 -24.26
C ASP A 48 -5.30 0.36 -25.76
N ARG A 49 -6.18 -0.07 -26.63
CA ARG A 49 -5.97 0.00 -28.09
C ARG A 49 -5.90 1.43 -28.63
N TRP A 50 -6.24 2.43 -27.84
CA TRP A 50 -6.24 3.83 -28.21
C TRP A 50 -5.04 4.58 -27.63
N GLY A 51 -4.26 3.96 -26.78
CA GLY A 51 -3.09 4.52 -26.13
C GLY A 51 -3.14 4.41 -24.61
N LEU A 52 -2.47 5.34 -23.93
CA LEU A 52 -2.48 5.44 -22.48
C LEU A 52 -3.81 6.04 -22.01
N SER A 53 -4.55 5.28 -21.24
CA SER A 53 -5.76 5.67 -20.53
C SER A 53 -5.53 5.63 -19.03
N GLY A 54 -6.33 6.36 -18.25
CA GLY A 54 -6.22 6.32 -16.80
C GLY A 54 -7.34 7.06 -16.10
N SER A 55 -7.45 6.79 -14.82
CA SER A 55 -8.36 7.48 -13.90
C SER A 55 -7.59 7.92 -12.66
N SER A 56 -8.00 9.04 -12.09
CA SER A 56 -7.52 9.54 -10.81
C SER A 56 -8.69 9.69 -9.87
N TYR A 57 -8.53 9.22 -8.65
CA TYR A 57 -9.54 9.34 -7.60
C TYR A 57 -8.89 9.69 -6.26
N ARG A 58 -9.70 10.18 -5.35
CA ARG A 58 -9.24 10.45 -3.99
C ARG A 58 -9.29 9.20 -3.16
N THR A 59 -8.27 9.07 -2.31
CA THR A 59 -8.21 7.97 -1.35
C THR A 59 -7.82 8.48 0.02
N ALA A 60 -8.21 7.73 1.04
CA ALA A 60 -7.66 7.83 2.38
C ALA A 60 -7.37 6.45 2.92
N PHE A 61 -6.18 6.28 3.48
CA PHE A 61 -5.75 5.10 4.19
C PHE A 61 -5.61 5.39 5.68
N TYR A 62 -6.02 4.44 6.51
CA TYR A 62 -5.68 4.41 7.92
C TYR A 62 -4.89 3.16 8.24
N PHE A 63 -3.74 3.34 8.85
CA PHE A 63 -2.88 2.26 9.29
C PHE A 63 -2.81 2.24 10.82
N GLU A 64 -3.30 1.17 11.43
CA GLU A 64 -3.18 0.89 12.86
C GLU A 64 -2.14 -0.20 13.06
N ARG A 65 -1.16 0.07 13.89
CA ARG A 65 -0.06 -0.85 14.14
C ARG A 65 -0.35 -1.75 15.35
N GLU A 66 -0.36 -3.07 15.15
CA GLU A 66 -0.54 -4.06 16.22
C GLU A 66 0.78 -4.73 16.64
N ASN A 67 1.76 -4.73 15.75
CA ASN A 67 3.06 -5.36 15.99
C ASN A 67 4.18 -4.49 15.38
N PRO A 68 5.46 -4.82 15.57
CA PRO A 68 6.57 -4.00 15.06
C PRO A 68 6.60 -3.76 13.56
N TYR A 69 5.96 -4.62 12.75
CA TYR A 69 6.06 -4.62 11.29
C TYR A 69 4.74 -4.31 10.59
N GLY A 70 3.61 -4.29 11.29
CA GLY A 70 2.32 -4.13 10.64
C GLY A 70 1.15 -4.16 11.58
N GLY A 71 -0.05 -4.32 11.01
CA GLY A 71 -1.29 -4.35 11.74
C GLY A 71 -2.51 -4.46 10.83
N TRP A 72 -3.49 -3.64 11.09
CA TRP A 72 -4.71 -3.56 10.30
C TRP A 72 -4.99 -2.11 9.86
N GLY A 73 -5.93 -1.94 8.97
CA GLY A 73 -6.28 -0.62 8.50
C GLY A 73 -7.56 -0.65 7.68
N TYR A 74 -7.91 0.51 7.19
CA TYR A 74 -8.98 0.65 6.23
C TYR A 74 -8.66 1.73 5.20
N GLU A 75 -9.30 1.59 4.07
CA GLU A 75 -9.18 2.45 2.92
C GLU A 75 -10.55 2.92 2.49
N VAL A 76 -10.63 4.15 2.05
CA VAL A 76 -11.80 4.69 1.37
C VAL A 76 -11.38 5.41 0.11
N ASP A 77 -11.98 5.00 -1.01
CA ASP A 77 -11.82 5.64 -2.30
C ASP A 77 -13.10 6.37 -2.67
N TYR A 78 -12.97 7.59 -3.18
CA TYR A 78 -14.12 8.41 -3.51
C TYR A 78 -13.86 9.38 -4.66
N ASP A 79 -14.92 9.71 -5.38
CA ASP A 79 -14.91 10.79 -6.35
C ASP A 79 -15.08 12.13 -5.61
N ALA A 80 -14.12 13.05 -5.79
CA ALA A 80 -14.17 14.38 -5.18
C ALA A 80 -15.42 15.20 -5.60
N ARG A 81 -16.03 14.87 -6.74
CA ARG A 81 -17.26 15.53 -7.24
C ARG A 81 -18.53 14.92 -6.63
N ARG A 82 -18.46 13.67 -6.17
CA ARG A 82 -19.56 12.91 -5.60
C ARG A 82 -19.09 12.12 -4.37
N PRO A 83 -18.80 12.80 -3.24
CA PRO A 83 -18.24 12.13 -2.05
C PRO A 83 -19.16 11.09 -1.42
N SER A 84 -20.45 11.06 -1.78
CA SER A 84 -21.39 10.01 -1.38
C SER A 84 -21.21 8.70 -2.13
N ASP A 85 -20.46 8.74 -3.21
CA ASP A 85 -20.12 7.61 -4.06
C ASP A 85 -18.71 7.19 -3.70
N TYR A 86 -18.58 6.25 -2.76
CA TYR A 86 -17.32 5.83 -2.21
C TYR A 86 -17.24 4.33 -2.02
N TRP A 87 -16.03 3.85 -1.96
CA TRP A 87 -15.67 2.47 -1.69
C TRP A 87 -14.91 2.39 -0.37
N TYR A 88 -15.26 1.47 0.51
CA TYR A 88 -14.62 1.28 1.81
C TYR A 88 -14.19 -0.17 1.97
N CYS A 89 -12.91 -0.38 2.33
CA CYS A 89 -12.32 -1.70 2.56
C CYS A 89 -11.57 -1.73 3.87
N GLU A 90 -11.53 -2.90 4.49
CA GLU A 90 -10.64 -3.20 5.61
C GLU A 90 -9.53 -4.13 5.13
N PHE A 91 -8.34 -3.97 5.71
CA PHE A 91 -7.18 -4.76 5.33
C PHE A 91 -6.26 -5.08 6.51
N LYS A 92 -5.40 -6.07 6.31
CA LYS A 92 -4.15 -6.25 7.05
C LYS A 92 -3.00 -5.68 6.25
N TRP A 93 -1.95 -5.24 6.95
CA TRP A 93 -0.74 -4.76 6.30
C TRP A 93 0.52 -5.22 7.04
N GLU A 94 1.61 -5.30 6.32
CA GLU A 94 2.92 -5.67 6.83
C GLU A 94 4.00 -5.00 6.00
N VAL A 95 5.03 -4.46 6.67
CA VAL A 95 6.29 -4.03 6.04
C VAL A 95 7.26 -5.18 6.11
N ALA A 96 7.78 -5.59 4.97
CA ALA A 96 8.72 -6.69 4.86
C ALA A 96 9.67 -6.49 3.68
N HIS A 97 10.98 -6.48 3.96
CA HIS A 97 12.04 -6.34 2.96
C HIS A 97 11.89 -5.07 2.09
N GLY A 98 11.55 -3.93 2.71
CA GLY A 98 11.38 -2.66 2.04
C GLY A 98 10.15 -2.59 1.12
N ASN A 99 9.15 -3.45 1.35
CA ASN A 99 7.86 -3.39 0.67
C ASN A 99 6.74 -3.39 1.69
N ILE A 100 5.61 -2.75 1.37
CA ILE A 100 4.40 -2.80 2.16
C ILE A 100 3.41 -3.71 1.46
N ARG A 101 2.96 -4.73 2.16
CA ARG A 101 1.93 -5.67 1.67
C ARG A 101 0.61 -5.30 2.30
N ILE A 102 -0.43 -5.18 1.49
CA ILE A 102 -1.82 -4.96 1.91
C ILE A 102 -2.63 -6.18 1.50
N GLN A 103 -3.33 -6.76 2.47
CA GLN A 103 -4.22 -7.90 2.27
C GLN A 103 -5.63 -7.49 2.68
N TYR A 104 -6.52 -7.36 1.71
CA TYR A 104 -7.91 -6.98 1.97
C TYR A 104 -8.72 -8.13 2.56
N TYR A 105 -9.61 -7.81 3.48
CA TYR A 105 -10.53 -8.81 4.06
C TYR A 105 -11.66 -9.17 3.11
N ASP A 106 -12.02 -8.26 2.21
CA ASP A 106 -13.00 -8.54 1.19
C ASP A 106 -12.37 -9.43 0.11
N ARG A 107 -13.06 -10.52 -0.23
CA ARG A 107 -12.57 -11.53 -1.20
C ARG A 107 -12.62 -11.04 -2.64
N ASP A 108 -13.35 -9.97 -2.89
CA ASP A 108 -13.45 -9.36 -4.22
C ASP A 108 -12.24 -8.49 -4.55
N TYR A 109 -11.33 -8.29 -3.57
CA TYR A 109 -10.06 -7.59 -3.76
C TYR A 109 -8.87 -8.55 -3.79
N THR A 110 -7.87 -8.17 -4.58
CA THR A 110 -6.58 -8.85 -4.59
C THR A 110 -5.63 -8.20 -3.59
N ASP A 111 -4.67 -8.98 -3.09
CA ASP A 111 -3.60 -8.44 -2.26
C ASP A 111 -2.73 -7.48 -3.07
N VAL A 112 -2.25 -6.43 -2.43
CA VAL A 112 -1.46 -5.36 -3.06
C VAL A 112 -0.08 -5.31 -2.44
N VAL A 113 0.91 -5.09 -3.28
CA VAL A 113 2.28 -4.78 -2.85
C VAL A 113 2.61 -3.34 -3.24
N ILE A 114 2.99 -2.53 -2.25
CA ILE A 114 3.53 -1.19 -2.44
C ILE A 114 5.05 -1.32 -2.47
N TYR A 115 5.65 -0.78 -3.51
CA TYR A 115 7.09 -0.84 -3.77
C TYR A 115 7.60 0.47 -4.38
N ASP A 116 8.91 0.67 -4.40
CA ASP A 116 9.54 1.90 -4.88
C ASP A 116 8.86 3.16 -4.31
N TYR A 117 8.63 3.15 -3.00
CA TYR A 117 7.93 4.22 -2.31
C TYR A 117 8.88 5.14 -1.57
N MET A 118 8.39 6.34 -1.30
CA MET A 118 8.97 7.34 -0.44
C MET A 118 8.01 7.56 0.73
N LEU A 119 8.49 7.39 1.96
CA LEU A 119 7.72 7.56 3.18
C LEU A 119 8.48 8.41 4.18
N ASP A 120 7.91 9.54 4.57
CA ASP A 120 8.36 10.36 5.68
C ASP A 120 7.21 10.74 6.62
N GLU A 121 7.41 11.64 7.56
CA GLU A 121 6.39 12.03 8.54
C GLU A 121 5.19 12.77 7.93
N TYR A 122 5.28 13.25 6.70
CA TYR A 122 4.29 14.12 6.07
C TYR A 122 3.80 13.61 4.73
N HIS A 123 4.62 12.84 4.04
CA HIS A 123 4.35 12.42 2.68
C HIS A 123 4.61 10.93 2.47
N PHE A 124 3.70 10.28 1.73
CA PHE A 124 3.79 8.87 1.36
C PHE A 124 3.38 8.72 -0.10
N SER A 125 4.32 8.34 -0.95
CA SER A 125 4.07 8.14 -2.39
C SER A 125 4.81 6.91 -2.91
N GLY A 126 4.28 6.29 -3.95
CA GLY A 126 4.89 5.09 -4.50
C GLY A 126 4.05 4.43 -5.57
N ASN A 127 4.37 3.17 -5.84
CA ASN A 127 3.67 2.33 -6.80
C ASN A 127 2.97 1.19 -6.08
N MET A 128 1.82 0.79 -6.60
CA MET A 128 1.03 -0.37 -6.14
C MET A 128 0.92 -1.38 -7.27
N ASP A 129 1.01 -2.67 -6.92
CA ASP A 129 0.85 -3.78 -7.84
C ASP A 129 0.14 -4.94 -7.15
N ASP A 130 -0.86 -5.50 -7.81
CA ASP A 130 -1.57 -6.71 -7.38
C ASP A 130 -0.97 -7.99 -7.98
N GLY A 131 0.05 -7.84 -8.83
CA GLY A 131 0.75 -8.93 -9.50
C GLY A 131 0.00 -9.55 -10.69
N TYR A 132 -1.17 -9.05 -11.06
CA TYR A 132 -2.03 -9.68 -12.06
C TYR A 132 -2.30 -8.85 -13.32
N CYS A 133 -2.07 -7.55 -13.29
CA CYS A 133 -2.35 -6.72 -14.46
C CYS A 133 -1.19 -5.82 -14.86
N ASP A 134 -1.15 -5.49 -16.15
CA ASP A 134 -0.15 -4.57 -16.74
C ASP A 134 -0.42 -3.09 -16.37
N THR A 135 -1.29 -2.85 -15.41
CA THR A 135 -1.64 -1.52 -14.94
C THR A 135 -0.60 -1.03 -13.94
N ARG A 136 -0.20 0.20 -14.09
CA ARG A 136 0.64 0.88 -13.11
C ARG A 136 -0.23 1.81 -12.29
N THR A 137 -0.31 1.54 -11.01
CA THR A 137 -1.01 2.38 -10.06
C THR A 137 0.02 3.16 -9.26
N HIS A 138 -0.04 4.47 -9.37
CA HIS A 138 0.80 5.38 -8.60
C HIS A 138 -0.07 6.12 -7.59
N PHE A 139 0.45 6.36 -6.40
CA PHE A 139 -0.25 7.13 -5.37
C PHE A 139 0.63 8.24 -4.80
N SER A 140 -0.03 9.28 -4.31
CA SER A 140 0.61 10.38 -3.58
C SER A 140 -0.33 10.84 -2.47
N LEU A 141 0.11 10.67 -1.23
CA LEU A 141 -0.66 10.90 -0.02
C LEU A 141 0.10 11.80 0.93
N ASP A 142 -0.66 12.62 1.66
CA ASP A 142 -0.17 13.45 2.75
C ASP A 142 -0.75 12.97 4.08
N TYR A 143 0.02 13.12 5.16
CA TYR A 143 -0.43 12.77 6.51
C TYR A 143 -1.52 13.72 6.99
N ASP A 144 -2.70 13.17 7.34
CA ASP A 144 -3.90 13.96 7.69
C ASP A 144 -4.53 13.53 9.01
N LYS A 145 -4.16 14.21 10.08
CA LYS A 145 -4.76 14.01 11.41
C LYS A 145 -6.22 14.48 11.51
N ALA A 146 -6.65 15.33 10.58
CA ALA A 146 -7.97 15.96 10.63
C ALA A 146 -9.03 15.17 9.84
N PHE A 147 -8.63 14.14 9.11
CA PHE A 147 -9.55 13.34 8.31
C PHE A 147 -10.61 12.68 9.19
N ASN A 148 -11.87 12.89 8.82
CA ASN A 148 -13.01 12.43 9.61
C ASN A 148 -13.50 11.05 9.16
N TRP A 149 -12.95 9.99 9.72
CA TRP A 149 -13.36 8.61 9.45
C TRP A 149 -14.81 8.31 9.88
N GLY A 150 -15.38 9.06 10.81
CA GLY A 150 -16.77 8.88 11.24
C GLY A 150 -17.81 9.17 10.15
N TYR A 151 -17.41 9.84 9.06
CA TYR A 151 -18.25 10.03 7.88
C TYR A 151 -18.34 8.76 7.02
N TRP A 152 -17.30 7.94 7.03
CA TRP A 152 -17.13 6.75 6.22
C TRP A 152 -17.51 5.53 7.07
N THR A 153 -18.76 5.14 7.08
CA THR A 153 -19.23 4.07 7.95
C THR A 153 -19.13 2.70 7.26
N ARG A 154 -18.70 1.71 8.03
CA ARG A 154 -18.69 0.31 7.65
C ARG A 154 -20.07 -0.12 7.13
N GLY A 155 -20.14 -0.65 5.93
CA GLY A 155 -21.37 -1.17 5.34
C GLY A 155 -22.25 -0.14 4.65
N ALA A 156 -21.86 1.12 4.60
CA ALA A 156 -22.38 2.05 3.63
C ALA A 156 -21.71 1.84 2.27
N THR A 157 -21.74 0.62 1.72
CA THR A 157 -21.72 0.47 0.29
C THR A 157 -22.92 1.22 -0.20
N THR A 158 -22.73 2.49 -0.55
CA THR A 158 -23.78 3.24 -1.20
C THR A 158 -24.04 2.49 -2.49
N ARG A 159 -25.20 1.87 -2.57
CA ARG A 159 -25.77 1.39 -3.80
C ARG A 159 -25.94 2.59 -4.73
N GLY A 160 -24.89 2.93 -5.42
CA GLY A 160 -24.83 4.10 -6.28
C GLY A 160 -23.51 4.23 -7.00
N ALA A 161 -22.44 3.56 -6.56
CA ALA A 161 -21.31 3.31 -7.40
C ALA A 161 -21.84 2.57 -8.62
N SER A 162 -21.91 3.25 -9.75
CA SER A 162 -22.25 2.57 -11.00
C SER A 162 -21.17 1.50 -11.20
N ASP A 163 -21.57 0.34 -11.71
CA ASP A 163 -20.64 -0.74 -12.10
C ASP A 163 -19.49 -0.21 -12.98
N GLU A 164 -19.71 0.93 -13.64
CA GLU A 164 -18.75 1.68 -14.44
C GLU A 164 -17.66 2.37 -13.59
N TYR A 165 -17.96 2.81 -12.36
CA TYR A 165 -16.95 3.39 -11.46
C TYR A 165 -16.07 2.28 -10.86
N HIS A 166 -16.64 1.13 -10.56
CA HIS A 166 -15.91 -0.07 -10.16
C HIS A 166 -14.87 -0.51 -11.18
N ALA A 167 -15.26 -0.54 -12.44
CA ALA A 167 -14.36 -0.96 -13.52
C ALA A 167 -13.19 0.01 -13.73
N THR A 168 -13.31 1.27 -13.31
CA THR A 168 -12.28 2.28 -13.52
C THR A 168 -11.40 2.56 -12.30
N SER A 169 -11.92 2.41 -11.08
CA SER A 169 -11.16 2.71 -9.85
C SER A 169 -10.40 1.51 -9.29
N THR A 170 -10.92 0.31 -9.50
CA THR A 170 -10.37 -0.93 -8.95
C THR A 170 -10.08 -1.99 -10.01
N GLY A 171 -10.04 -1.60 -11.28
CA GLY A 171 -9.99 -2.53 -12.41
C GLY A 171 -8.91 -3.61 -12.38
N CYS A 172 -7.84 -3.40 -11.59
CA CYS A 172 -6.82 -4.38 -11.35
C CYS A 172 -6.96 -5.14 -10.03
N PHE A 173 -7.64 -4.58 -9.06
CA PHE A 173 -7.71 -5.12 -7.70
C PHE A 173 -8.99 -5.88 -7.42
N ALA A 174 -10.04 -5.68 -8.22
CA ALA A 174 -11.25 -6.51 -8.14
C ALA A 174 -11.02 -7.88 -8.81
N LYS A 175 -11.30 -8.94 -8.09
CA LYS A 175 -11.33 -10.28 -8.69
C LYS A 175 -12.51 -10.37 -9.66
N GLU A 176 -12.24 -10.77 -10.91
CA GLU A 176 -13.26 -11.21 -11.86
C GLU A 176 -14.01 -12.45 -11.36
#